data_279c240bd8689f2864f069e1e04a5b06
#
_entry.id   279c240bd8689f2864f069e1e04a5b06
#
_cell.length_a   1.000
_cell.length_b   1.000
_cell.length_c   1.000
_cell.angle_alpha   90.00
_cell.angle_beta   90.00
_cell.angle_gamma   90.00
#
_symmetry.space_group_name_H-M   'P 1'
#
loop_
_entity.id
_entity.type
_entity.pdbx_description
1 polymer ?
#
loop_
_entity_poly.entity_id
_entity_poly.type
_entity_poly.pdbx_seq_one_letter_code
_entity_poly.pdbx_strand_id
1 'polypeptide(L)'
;MNFKRVVITGLGTINPLGHNVAEFWENLKGGVSGAGPITRFDASKFRTQFACEVKNYEPTEYFDKKEVRKMDLYSQFALICSREAVKDAGLDFSQEDRKRIGVIWGAGIGGLDTFYEECKTFALGDGTPRFNPFFIPKMIANMGGAMIAIEEGLKGPNYTTV
;
A
#
# COMPACT_ATOMS: atom_id res chain seq x y z
N MET A 1 22.50 8.55 30.32
CA MET A 1 21.52 7.62 29.73
C MET A 1 22.15 6.98 28.51
N ASN A 2 22.31 5.66 28.49
CA ASN A 2 22.74 4.96 27.27
C ASN A 2 21.52 4.69 26.41
N PHE A 3 21.31 5.51 25.39
CA PHE A 3 20.27 5.25 24.39
C PHE A 3 20.69 4.07 23.49
N LYS A 4 19.75 3.16 23.21
CA LYS A 4 19.97 2.13 22.21
C LYS A 4 20.09 2.79 20.84
N ARG A 5 21.09 2.39 20.05
CA ARG A 5 21.23 2.85 18.68
C ARG A 5 20.17 2.16 17.80
N VAL A 6 19.41 2.96 17.07
CA VAL A 6 18.44 2.49 16.08
C VAL A 6 19.01 2.78 14.70
N VAL A 7 18.88 1.83 13.78
CA VAL A 7 19.39 1.93 12.41
C VAL A 7 18.32 1.53 11.41
N ILE A 8 18.37 2.12 10.21
CA ILE A 8 17.59 1.69 9.05
C ILE A 8 18.44 0.64 8.34
N THR A 9 17.88 -0.54 8.08
CA THR A 9 18.56 -1.68 7.48
C THR A 9 18.12 -1.98 6.06
N GLY A 10 16.94 -1.51 5.65
CA GLY A 10 16.44 -1.67 4.30
C GLY A 10 15.36 -0.65 3.97
N LEU A 11 15.20 -0.38 2.68
CA LEU A 11 14.23 0.57 2.14
C LEU A 11 13.38 -0.12 1.07
N GLY A 12 12.14 0.33 0.94
CA GLY A 12 11.24 -0.09 -0.14
C GLY A 12 10.24 1.01 -0.46
N THR A 13 9.93 1.18 -1.74
CA THR A 13 9.00 2.22 -2.19
C THR A 13 8.27 1.82 -3.46
N ILE A 14 7.03 2.27 -3.58
CA ILE A 14 6.31 2.41 -4.84
C ILE A 14 5.65 3.77 -4.82
N ASN A 15 5.94 4.59 -5.82
CA ASN A 15 5.52 5.98 -5.85
C ASN A 15 5.42 6.50 -7.31
N PRO A 16 4.95 7.74 -7.54
CA PRO A 16 4.79 8.29 -8.90
C PRO A 16 6.07 8.42 -9.72
N LEU A 17 7.26 8.28 -9.11
CA LEU A 17 8.55 8.36 -9.78
C LEU A 17 9.19 6.98 -10.04
N GLY A 18 8.67 5.90 -9.44
CA GLY A 18 9.23 4.57 -9.65
C GLY A 18 8.57 3.51 -8.78
N HIS A 19 8.73 2.27 -9.17
CA HIS A 19 8.15 1.11 -8.50
C HIS A 19 9.13 0.43 -7.53
N ASN A 20 10.33 0.99 -7.39
CA ASN A 20 11.35 0.56 -6.45
C ASN A 20 12.28 1.73 -6.09
N VAL A 21 13.13 1.53 -5.08
CA VAL A 21 14.06 2.56 -4.58
C VAL A 21 15.03 3.04 -5.66
N ALA A 22 15.53 2.15 -6.51
CA ALA A 22 16.50 2.50 -7.55
C ALA A 22 15.88 3.42 -8.61
N GLU A 23 14.72 3.06 -9.14
CA GLU A 23 13.97 3.91 -10.10
C GLU A 23 13.59 5.26 -9.49
N PHE A 24 13.03 5.23 -8.28
CA PHE A 24 12.70 6.45 -7.56
C PHE A 24 13.89 7.38 -7.44
N TRP A 25 15.03 6.86 -7.02
CA TRP A 25 16.24 7.65 -6.81
C TRP A 25 16.80 8.24 -8.10
N GLU A 26 16.87 7.46 -9.18
CA GLU A 26 17.33 7.96 -10.49
C GLU A 26 16.41 9.06 -11.03
N ASN A 27 15.10 8.87 -10.98
CA ASN A 27 14.14 9.87 -11.43
C ASN A 27 14.15 11.13 -10.56
N LEU A 28 14.32 10.97 -9.24
CA LEU A 28 14.45 12.10 -8.31
C LEU A 28 15.70 12.94 -8.62
N LYS A 29 16.87 12.30 -8.80
CA LYS A 29 18.10 12.99 -9.21
C LYS A 29 17.98 13.66 -10.57
N GLY A 30 17.26 13.04 -11.49
CA GLY A 30 16.97 13.58 -12.82
C GLY A 30 15.98 14.74 -12.82
N GLY A 31 15.38 15.11 -11.69
CA GLY A 31 14.37 16.18 -11.61
C GLY A 31 13.05 15.81 -12.30
N VAL A 32 12.75 14.52 -12.45
CA VAL A 32 11.51 14.05 -13.07
C VAL A 32 10.32 14.42 -12.19
N SER A 33 9.27 14.97 -12.78
CA SER A 33 8.02 15.25 -12.06
C SER A 33 7.10 14.05 -12.08
N GLY A 34 6.60 13.66 -10.90
CA GLY A 34 5.55 12.65 -10.76
C GLY A 34 4.15 13.17 -11.10
N ALA A 35 3.95 14.49 -11.17
CA ALA A 35 2.66 15.09 -11.43
C ALA A 35 2.18 14.85 -12.88
N GLY A 36 0.87 14.68 -13.04
CA GLY A 36 0.21 14.50 -14.33
C GLY A 36 -1.29 14.69 -14.20
N PRO A 37 -2.04 14.68 -15.30
CA PRO A 37 -3.50 14.72 -15.23
C PRO A 37 -4.05 13.58 -14.38
N ILE A 38 -5.12 13.83 -13.63
CA ILE A 38 -5.85 12.81 -12.90
C ILE A 38 -6.48 11.84 -13.90
N THR A 39 -6.23 10.53 -13.71
CA THR A 39 -6.75 9.47 -14.58
C THR A 39 -7.79 8.56 -13.92
N ARG A 40 -7.89 8.58 -12.60
CA ARG A 40 -8.75 7.68 -11.82
C ARG A 40 -10.22 8.05 -11.85
N PHE A 41 -10.55 9.31 -12.11
CA PHE A 41 -11.92 9.80 -12.20
C PHE A 41 -11.97 11.05 -13.11
N ASP A 42 -13.17 11.44 -13.53
CA ASP A 42 -13.38 12.69 -14.29
C ASP A 42 -13.18 13.91 -13.38
N ALA A 43 -12.02 14.54 -13.51
CA ALA A 43 -11.65 15.73 -12.77
C ALA A 43 -12.06 17.05 -13.45
N SER A 44 -12.77 17.02 -14.58
CA SER A 44 -13.08 18.21 -15.41
C SER A 44 -13.84 19.32 -14.66
N LYS A 45 -14.62 18.95 -13.63
CA LYS A 45 -15.38 19.87 -12.79
C LYS A 45 -14.64 20.35 -11.53
N PHE A 46 -13.41 19.87 -11.32
CA PHE A 46 -12.62 20.24 -10.15
C PHE A 46 -11.63 21.36 -10.49
N ARG A 47 -11.30 22.19 -9.51
CA ARG A 47 -10.28 23.24 -9.69
C ARG A 47 -8.89 22.64 -9.90
N THR A 48 -8.57 21.56 -9.20
CA THR A 48 -7.33 20.81 -9.34
C THR A 48 -7.59 19.60 -10.23
N GLN A 49 -6.85 19.49 -11.33
CA GLN A 49 -7.03 18.42 -12.33
C GLN A 49 -5.74 17.60 -12.52
N PHE A 50 -4.80 17.74 -11.61
CA PHE A 50 -3.55 16.99 -11.64
C PHE A 50 -3.28 16.33 -10.29
N ALA A 51 -2.58 15.20 -10.31
CA ALA A 51 -2.15 14.46 -9.14
C ALA A 51 -0.81 13.76 -9.40
N CYS A 52 -0.22 13.23 -8.34
CA CYS A 52 0.93 12.35 -8.43
C CYS A 52 0.46 10.91 -8.26
N GLU A 53 0.01 10.28 -9.35
CA GLU A 53 -0.46 8.89 -9.36
C GLU A 53 0.71 7.94 -9.64
N VAL A 54 0.67 6.74 -9.04
CA VAL A 54 1.58 5.65 -9.42
C VAL A 54 1.22 5.23 -10.84
N LYS A 55 2.17 5.38 -11.76
CA LYS A 55 1.96 5.16 -13.19
C LYS A 55 2.30 3.71 -13.57
N ASN A 56 1.62 3.18 -14.61
CA ASN A 56 1.94 1.87 -15.20
C ASN A 56 1.93 0.73 -14.17
N TYR A 57 1.11 0.83 -13.14
CA TYR A 57 0.99 -0.22 -12.15
C TYR A 57 0.06 -1.33 -12.64
N GLU A 58 0.60 -2.52 -12.79
CA GLU A 58 -0.16 -3.73 -13.11
C GLU A 58 -0.10 -4.70 -11.92
N PRO A 59 -1.19 -4.86 -11.16
CA PRO A 59 -1.20 -5.69 -9.96
C PRO A 59 -0.75 -7.13 -10.17
N THR A 60 -1.00 -7.69 -11.35
CA THR A 60 -0.69 -9.09 -11.69
C THR A 60 0.80 -9.36 -11.92
N GLU A 61 1.62 -8.31 -11.97
CA GLU A 61 3.08 -8.44 -11.94
C GLU A 61 3.63 -8.74 -10.53
N TYR A 62 2.84 -8.43 -9.49
CA TYR A 62 3.24 -8.54 -8.07
C TYR A 62 2.46 -9.60 -7.31
N PHE A 63 1.22 -9.86 -7.72
CA PHE A 63 0.28 -10.73 -7.00
C PHE A 63 -0.51 -11.60 -7.97
N ASP A 64 -0.95 -12.75 -7.51
CA ASP A 64 -1.92 -13.51 -8.29
C ASP A 64 -3.31 -12.83 -8.29
N LYS A 65 -4.14 -13.16 -9.30
CA LYS A 65 -5.46 -12.55 -9.48
C LYS A 65 -6.41 -12.75 -8.30
N LYS A 66 -6.23 -13.81 -7.51
CA LYS A 66 -7.09 -14.09 -6.34
C LYS A 66 -6.71 -13.18 -5.19
N GLU A 67 -5.43 -12.89 -5.01
CA GLU A 67 -4.94 -11.97 -3.99
C GLU A 67 -5.32 -10.53 -4.32
N VAL A 68 -5.14 -10.10 -5.57
CA VAL A 68 -5.56 -8.76 -6.03
C VAL A 68 -7.02 -8.46 -5.67
N ARG A 69 -7.92 -9.45 -5.83
CA ARG A 69 -9.34 -9.26 -5.50
C ARG A 69 -9.63 -9.02 -4.01
N LYS A 70 -8.73 -9.43 -3.13
CA LYS A 70 -8.89 -9.32 -1.66
C LYS A 70 -8.29 -8.03 -1.09
N MET A 71 -7.50 -7.30 -1.88
CA MET A 71 -6.73 -6.14 -1.44
C MET A 71 -7.16 -4.86 -2.18
N ASP A 72 -7.22 -3.76 -1.46
CA ASP A 72 -7.22 -2.43 -2.07
C ASP A 72 -5.78 -2.03 -2.46
N LEU A 73 -5.63 -1.01 -3.30
CA LEU A 73 -4.32 -0.57 -3.80
C LEU A 73 -3.34 -0.20 -2.69
N TYR A 74 -3.80 0.48 -1.63
CA TYR A 74 -2.91 0.88 -0.54
C TYR A 74 -2.29 -0.34 0.17
N SER A 75 -3.04 -1.44 0.31
CA SER A 75 -2.52 -2.69 0.88
C SER A 75 -1.55 -3.40 -0.07
N GLN A 76 -1.81 -3.34 -1.39
CA GLN A 76 -0.89 -3.85 -2.39
C GLN A 76 0.44 -3.09 -2.35
N PHE A 77 0.39 -1.76 -2.29
CA PHE A 77 1.60 -0.93 -2.17
C PHE A 77 2.35 -1.19 -0.86
N ALA A 78 1.64 -1.39 0.24
CA ALA A 78 2.26 -1.76 1.52
C ALA A 78 3.09 -3.05 1.42
N LEU A 79 2.53 -4.09 0.80
CA LEU A 79 3.23 -5.36 0.60
C LEU A 79 4.44 -5.22 -0.34
N ILE A 80 4.30 -4.50 -1.45
CA ILE A 80 5.40 -4.26 -2.40
C ILE A 80 6.57 -3.57 -1.69
N CYS A 81 6.29 -2.47 -0.98
CA CYS A 81 7.31 -1.74 -0.22
C CYS A 81 7.95 -2.61 0.87
N SER A 82 7.15 -3.40 1.58
CA SER A 82 7.67 -4.29 2.63
C SER A 82 8.58 -5.37 2.05
N ARG A 83 8.18 -6.02 0.97
CA ARG A 83 9.00 -7.05 0.29
C ARG A 83 10.34 -6.50 -0.18
N GLU A 84 10.34 -5.30 -0.77
CA GLU A 84 11.59 -4.63 -1.19
C GLU A 84 12.46 -4.30 0.02
N ALA A 85 11.91 -3.70 1.08
CA ALA A 85 12.65 -3.35 2.29
C ALA A 85 13.26 -4.56 3.01
N VAL A 86 12.52 -5.67 3.09
CA VAL A 86 12.99 -6.94 3.66
C VAL A 86 14.14 -7.50 2.84
N LYS A 87 14.00 -7.50 1.52
CA LYS A 87 15.04 -7.94 0.60
C LYS A 87 16.31 -7.08 0.69
N ASP A 88 16.15 -5.75 0.71
CA ASP A 88 17.25 -4.80 0.83
C ASP A 88 17.98 -4.94 2.17
N ALA A 89 17.26 -5.21 3.26
CA ALA A 89 17.82 -5.49 4.57
C ALA A 89 18.55 -6.84 4.68
N GLY A 90 18.38 -7.74 3.69
CA GLY A 90 18.91 -9.10 3.75
C GLY A 90 18.31 -9.94 4.88
N LEU A 91 17.08 -9.63 5.30
CA LEU A 91 16.42 -10.34 6.40
C LEU A 91 15.92 -11.72 5.95
N ASP A 92 16.28 -12.74 6.74
CA ASP A 92 15.71 -14.08 6.64
C ASP A 92 14.88 -14.38 7.88
N PHE A 93 13.57 -14.27 7.77
CA PHE A 93 12.65 -14.50 8.87
C PHE A 93 12.65 -15.96 9.39
N SER A 94 13.27 -16.91 8.69
CA SER A 94 13.44 -18.25 9.20
C SER A 94 14.45 -18.32 10.36
N GLN A 95 15.36 -17.34 10.41
CA GLN A 95 16.42 -17.22 11.42
C GLN A 95 16.06 -16.24 12.56
N GLU A 96 14.92 -15.56 12.45
CA GLU A 96 14.55 -14.48 13.36
C GLU A 96 13.44 -14.86 14.34
N ASP A 97 13.50 -14.29 15.53
CA ASP A 97 12.38 -14.38 16.48
C ASP A 97 11.23 -13.45 16.06
N ARG A 98 10.28 -14.00 15.34
CA ARG A 98 9.10 -13.28 14.81
C ARG A 98 8.24 -12.61 15.89
N LYS A 99 8.35 -13.00 17.17
CA LYS A 99 7.68 -12.33 18.30
C LYS A 99 8.30 -10.97 18.61
N ARG A 100 9.53 -10.75 18.20
CA ARG A 100 10.26 -9.49 18.39
C ARG A 100 10.17 -8.54 17.21
N ILE A 101 9.52 -8.95 16.11
CA ILE A 101 9.39 -8.16 14.90
C ILE A 101 7.94 -7.73 14.79
N GLY A 102 7.73 -6.42 14.79
CA GLY A 102 6.42 -5.79 14.66
C GLY A 102 6.27 -4.98 13.39
N VAL A 103 5.06 -4.49 13.17
CA VAL A 103 4.73 -3.59 12.05
C VAL A 103 4.14 -2.31 12.61
N ILE A 104 4.69 -1.18 12.21
CA ILE A 104 4.09 0.13 12.45
C ILE A 104 3.73 0.70 11.09
N TRP A 105 2.45 0.90 10.88
CA TRP A 105 1.88 1.31 9.59
C TRP A 105 1.19 2.66 9.71
N GLY A 106 1.35 3.52 8.71
CA GLY A 106 0.60 4.78 8.57
C GLY A 106 -0.26 4.76 7.32
N ALA A 107 -1.54 5.04 7.44
CA ALA A 107 -2.46 5.19 6.31
C ALA A 107 -3.43 6.33 6.57
N GLY A 108 -3.55 7.28 5.64
CA GLY A 108 -4.44 8.44 5.83
C GLY A 108 -5.92 8.06 5.93
N ILE A 109 -6.40 7.13 5.10
CA ILE A 109 -7.82 6.76 5.04
C ILE A 109 -8.02 5.24 4.90
N GLY A 110 -7.09 4.53 4.23
CA GLY A 110 -7.28 3.14 3.85
C GLY A 110 -7.87 3.01 2.43
N GLY A 111 -8.76 2.04 2.22
CA GLY A 111 -9.34 1.71 0.92
C GLY A 111 -10.49 2.60 0.49
N LEU A 112 -10.24 3.87 0.25
CA LEU A 112 -11.27 4.84 -0.14
C LEU A 112 -11.89 4.52 -1.50
N ASP A 113 -11.10 4.05 -2.47
CA ASP A 113 -11.60 3.64 -3.79
C ASP A 113 -12.60 2.48 -3.64
N THR A 114 -12.26 1.47 -2.84
CA THR A 114 -13.16 0.36 -2.54
C THR A 114 -14.45 0.85 -1.87
N PHE A 115 -14.35 1.73 -0.89
CA PHE A 115 -15.52 2.30 -0.21
C PHE A 115 -16.42 3.05 -1.17
N TYR A 116 -15.85 3.92 -2.00
CA TYR A 116 -16.60 4.71 -2.98
C TYR A 116 -17.33 3.82 -3.99
N GLU A 117 -16.67 2.84 -4.61
CA GLU A 117 -17.27 1.99 -5.62
C GLU A 117 -18.36 1.08 -5.04
N GLU A 118 -18.18 0.52 -3.85
CA GLU A 118 -19.20 -0.31 -3.19
C GLU A 118 -20.44 0.54 -2.81
N CYS A 119 -20.24 1.72 -2.24
CA CYS A 119 -21.36 2.63 -1.90
C CYS A 119 -22.08 3.14 -3.15
N LYS A 120 -21.36 3.51 -4.19
CA LYS A 120 -21.93 3.94 -5.47
C LYS A 120 -22.73 2.84 -6.14
N THR A 121 -22.20 1.62 -6.18
CA THR A 121 -22.88 0.46 -6.74
C THR A 121 -24.18 0.18 -6.00
N PHE A 122 -24.18 0.25 -4.66
CA PHE A 122 -25.39 0.09 -3.85
C PHE A 122 -26.40 1.24 -4.10
N ALA A 123 -25.92 2.49 -4.11
CA ALA A 123 -26.80 3.67 -4.23
C ALA A 123 -27.47 3.77 -5.62
N LEU A 124 -26.78 3.34 -6.67
CA LEU A 124 -27.29 3.36 -8.05
C LEU A 124 -27.98 2.04 -8.47
N GLY A 125 -27.95 1.03 -7.59
CA GLY A 125 -28.56 -0.27 -7.83
C GLY A 125 -30.06 -0.34 -7.50
N ASP A 126 -30.55 -1.55 -7.39
CA ASP A 126 -31.95 -1.87 -7.05
C ASP A 126 -32.26 -1.87 -5.55
N GLY A 127 -31.34 -1.41 -4.72
CA GLY A 127 -31.42 -1.43 -3.25
C GLY A 127 -31.09 -2.79 -2.62
N THR A 128 -30.75 -3.79 -3.41
CA THR A 128 -30.32 -5.09 -2.88
C THR A 128 -28.87 -4.99 -2.39
N PRO A 129 -28.57 -5.30 -1.11
CA PRO A 129 -27.20 -5.21 -0.58
C PRO A 129 -26.33 -6.37 -1.10
N ARG A 130 -25.52 -6.10 -2.10
CA ARG A 130 -24.58 -7.05 -2.72
C ARG A 130 -23.15 -6.55 -2.58
N PHE A 131 -22.70 -6.41 -1.33
CA PHE A 131 -21.32 -5.96 -1.06
C PHE A 131 -20.32 -7.10 -1.26
N ASN A 132 -19.12 -6.73 -1.71
CA ASN A 132 -18.00 -7.65 -1.80
C ASN A 132 -17.71 -8.26 -0.39
N PRO A 133 -17.57 -9.58 -0.23
CA PRO A 133 -17.20 -10.20 1.05
C PRO A 133 -15.90 -9.65 1.66
N PHE A 134 -15.00 -9.12 0.84
CA PHE A 134 -13.77 -8.48 1.25
C PHE A 134 -13.89 -6.96 1.44
N PHE A 135 -15.11 -6.39 1.40
CA PHE A 135 -15.32 -4.95 1.51
C PHE A 135 -14.64 -4.36 2.75
N ILE A 136 -14.92 -4.91 3.93
CA ILE A 136 -14.33 -4.41 5.18
C ILE A 136 -12.80 -4.60 5.20
N PRO A 137 -12.24 -5.79 4.95
CA PRO A 137 -10.79 -5.97 4.88
C PRO A 137 -10.08 -5.07 3.86
N LYS A 138 -10.73 -4.74 2.75
CA LYS A 138 -10.17 -3.83 1.75
C LYS A 138 -10.23 -2.37 2.19
N MET A 139 -11.23 -1.99 2.99
CA MET A 139 -11.50 -0.61 3.35
C MET A 139 -10.69 -0.12 4.56
N ILE A 140 -10.58 -0.94 5.63
CA ILE A 140 -10.03 -0.48 6.91
C ILE A 140 -8.52 -0.25 6.86
N ALA A 141 -8.06 0.90 7.37
CA ALA A 141 -6.70 1.42 7.23
C ALA A 141 -5.59 0.50 7.80
N ASN A 142 -5.92 -0.33 8.80
CA ASN A 142 -4.95 -1.22 9.44
C ASN A 142 -4.57 -2.46 8.60
N MET A 143 -5.28 -2.74 7.52
CA MET A 143 -5.02 -3.95 6.73
C MET A 143 -3.69 -3.92 5.99
N GLY A 144 -3.15 -2.75 5.64
CA GLY A 144 -1.80 -2.67 5.09
C GLY A 144 -0.75 -3.30 6.02
N GLY A 145 -0.73 -2.87 7.27
CA GLY A 145 0.17 -3.43 8.29
C GLY A 145 -0.17 -4.87 8.68
N ALA A 146 -1.46 -5.21 8.74
CA ALA A 146 -1.90 -6.56 9.05
C ALA A 146 -1.48 -7.58 7.97
N MET A 147 -1.60 -7.21 6.69
CA MET A 147 -1.19 -8.08 5.57
C MET A 147 0.32 -8.31 5.54
N ILE A 148 1.14 -7.30 5.84
CA ILE A 148 2.59 -7.47 6.01
C ILE A 148 2.87 -8.49 7.11
N ALA A 149 2.23 -8.33 8.27
CA ALA A 149 2.42 -9.25 9.40
C ALA A 149 1.97 -10.68 9.08
N ILE A 150 0.88 -10.85 8.33
CA ILE A 150 0.37 -12.17 7.92
C ILE A 150 1.32 -12.83 6.92
N GLU A 151 1.76 -12.11 5.90
CA GLU A 151 2.64 -12.64 4.85
C GLU A 151 3.96 -13.13 5.44
N GLU A 152 4.58 -12.32 6.30
CA GLU A 152 5.87 -12.63 6.90
C GLU A 152 5.75 -13.45 8.20
N GLY A 153 4.54 -13.72 8.66
CA GLY A 153 4.27 -14.45 9.92
C GLY A 153 4.78 -13.73 11.17
N LEU A 154 4.78 -12.39 11.16
CA LEU A 154 5.26 -11.58 12.28
C LEU A 154 4.28 -11.62 13.44
N LYS A 155 4.80 -11.68 14.68
CA LYS A 155 4.00 -11.87 15.90
C LYS A 155 4.27 -10.80 16.96
N GLY A 156 5.08 -9.80 16.64
CA GLY A 156 5.31 -8.64 17.49
C GLY A 156 4.17 -7.62 17.40
N PRO A 157 4.34 -6.44 18.00
CA PRO A 157 3.33 -5.39 17.99
C PRO A 157 2.95 -4.98 16.56
N ASN A 158 1.65 -4.80 16.31
CA ASN A 158 1.14 -4.31 15.04
C ASN A 158 0.24 -3.11 15.33
N TYR A 159 0.70 -1.93 14.94
CA TYR A 159 0.00 -0.68 15.16
C TYR A 159 -0.22 0.05 13.84
N THR A 160 -1.41 0.64 13.72
CA THR A 160 -1.73 1.53 12.61
C THR A 160 -2.08 2.89 13.16
N THR A 161 -1.50 3.93 12.58
CA THR A 161 -1.89 5.33 12.79
C THR A 161 -2.58 5.85 11.53
N VAL A 162 -3.56 6.73 11.74
CA VAL A 162 -4.37 7.38 10.70
C VAL A 162 -4.22 8.89 10.85
#